data_765a518aff711647b6a9c0a8b0865420
#
_entry.id   765a518aff711647b6a9c0a8b0865420
#
_cell.length_a   1.000
_cell.length_b   1.000
_cell.length_c   1.000
_cell.angle_alpha   90.00
_cell.angle_beta   90.00
_cell.angle_gamma   90.00
#
_symmetry.space_group_name_H-M   'P 1'
#
loop_
_entity.id
_entity.type
_entity.pdbx_description
1 polymer ?
#
loop_
_entity_poly.entity_id
_entity_poly.type
_entity_poly.pdbx_seq_one_letter_code
_entity_poly.pdbx_strand_id
1 'polypeptide(L)'
;MTQQLVIDHVSKVFGGLKAVADVTMTIEQGTLIALIGPNGAGKSTTIRTLLNFIFPTGGSGKILGMDIVKQSKDIKKQIGYVPSEVKFYDEIKVKDIIKYSCSFYDGINQEDVDKLYELLEVDVEKRMSELSLGNKKKVAIVQALIHKPRLLILDEPTNGLDPLIQKRLFELLKKANKEGTTVFFSSHNLVEVENFCDRVAVIKEGKIIDTVVLEKLAKKAALKIVLSCKEINEEIIKEIGGQVISKEKNEFVFNYSNDVDSLIKKLSAYKISKLLISEQTLEDTFMNYYESKGVR
;
A
#
# COMPACT_ATOMS: atom_id res chain seq x y z
N MET A 1 6.62 22.20 0.57
CA MET A 1 6.06 21.13 1.42
C MET A 1 7.19 20.47 2.19
N THR A 2 6.96 20.13 3.47
CA THR A 2 8.01 19.56 4.31
C THR A 2 8.18 18.07 3.99
N GLN A 3 9.42 17.63 3.73
CA GLN A 3 9.73 16.23 3.47
C GLN A 3 9.74 15.44 4.78
N GLN A 4 8.93 14.40 4.89
CA GLN A 4 8.85 13.55 6.08
C GLN A 4 9.77 12.33 5.99
N LEU A 5 9.95 11.79 4.79
CA LEU A 5 10.85 10.69 4.53
C LEU A 5 11.59 10.95 3.22
N VAL A 6 12.89 10.82 3.25
CA VAL A 6 13.78 10.92 2.07
C VAL A 6 14.63 9.67 2.02
N ILE A 7 14.61 8.99 0.89
CA ILE A 7 15.44 7.84 0.57
C ILE A 7 16.31 8.27 -0.61
N ASP A 8 17.60 8.19 -0.46
CA ASP A 8 18.58 8.64 -1.44
C ASP A 8 19.55 7.52 -1.76
N HIS A 9 19.33 6.88 -2.92
CA HIS A 9 20.16 5.79 -3.44
C HIS A 9 20.37 4.61 -2.47
N VAL A 10 19.38 4.33 -1.61
CA VAL A 10 19.49 3.27 -0.59
C VAL A 10 19.57 1.90 -1.25
N SER A 11 20.57 1.15 -0.84
CA SER A 11 20.81 -0.22 -1.30
C SER A 11 21.03 -1.17 -0.13
N LYS A 12 20.58 -2.43 -0.27
CA LYS A 12 20.85 -3.50 0.68
C LYS A 12 21.17 -4.80 -0.03
N VAL A 13 22.32 -5.35 0.28
CA VAL A 13 22.82 -6.62 -0.28
C VAL A 13 22.98 -7.64 0.86
N PHE A 14 22.53 -8.87 0.63
CA PHE A 14 22.69 -10.02 1.51
C PHE A 14 23.38 -11.13 0.73
N GLY A 15 24.60 -11.51 1.10
CA GLY A 15 25.29 -12.64 0.46
C GLY A 15 25.33 -12.58 -1.08
N GLY A 16 25.47 -11.38 -1.67
CA GLY A 16 25.47 -11.17 -3.12
C GLY A 16 24.08 -10.85 -3.72
N LEU A 17 22.99 -11.14 -3.03
CA LEU A 17 21.63 -10.80 -3.48
C LEU A 17 21.31 -9.34 -3.15
N LYS A 18 20.99 -8.53 -4.16
CA LYS A 18 20.51 -7.16 -3.99
C LYS A 18 19.02 -7.18 -3.66
N ALA A 19 18.69 -7.17 -2.38
CA ALA A 19 17.29 -7.12 -1.93
C ALA A 19 16.67 -5.72 -2.04
N VAL A 20 17.50 -4.67 -1.96
CA VAL A 20 17.17 -3.27 -2.27
C VAL A 20 18.27 -2.74 -3.16
N ALA A 21 17.94 -2.17 -4.30
CA ALA A 21 18.88 -1.80 -5.35
C ALA A 21 18.61 -0.36 -5.81
N ASP A 22 19.32 0.59 -5.19
CA ASP A 22 19.29 1.99 -5.60
C ASP A 22 17.90 2.64 -5.47
N VAL A 23 17.24 2.44 -4.33
CA VAL A 23 15.93 3.04 -4.07
C VAL A 23 16.09 4.51 -3.77
N THR A 24 15.38 5.35 -4.54
CA THR A 24 15.26 6.79 -4.32
C THR A 24 13.79 7.18 -4.31
N MET A 25 13.34 7.81 -3.21
CA MET A 25 11.96 8.23 -3.03
C MET A 25 11.85 9.32 -1.98
N THR A 26 10.89 10.23 -2.15
CA THR A 26 10.55 11.26 -1.15
C THR A 26 9.07 11.21 -0.84
N ILE A 27 8.73 11.27 0.46
CA ILE A 27 7.35 11.35 0.96
C ILE A 27 7.18 12.70 1.65
N GLU A 28 6.18 13.45 1.23
CA GLU A 28 5.82 14.75 1.79
C GLU A 28 4.91 14.57 3.01
N GLN A 29 4.90 15.57 3.88
CA GLN A 29 4.04 15.60 5.05
C GLN A 29 2.56 15.50 4.68
N GLY A 30 1.80 14.72 5.44
CA GLY A 30 0.37 14.54 5.23
C GLY A 30 0.00 13.67 4.01
N THR A 31 0.97 12.97 3.42
CA THR A 31 0.70 12.01 2.34
C THR A 31 0.34 10.64 2.89
N LEU A 32 -0.65 9.99 2.29
CA LEU A 32 -0.94 8.58 2.48
C LEU A 32 -0.46 7.82 1.24
N ILE A 33 0.67 7.10 1.38
CA ILE A 33 1.35 6.42 0.27
C ILE A 33 1.56 4.94 0.55
N ALA A 34 1.30 4.12 -0.47
CA ALA A 34 1.60 2.69 -0.47
C ALA A 34 2.86 2.36 -1.27
N LEU A 35 3.65 1.42 -0.76
CA LEU A 35 4.71 0.73 -1.48
C LEU A 35 4.19 -0.62 -1.95
N ILE A 36 3.97 -0.79 -3.24
CA ILE A 36 3.41 -2.01 -3.81
C ILE A 36 4.43 -2.79 -4.63
N GLY A 37 4.26 -4.09 -4.64
CA GLY A 37 5.11 -4.99 -5.41
C GLY A 37 4.86 -6.46 -5.04
N PRO A 38 5.29 -7.41 -5.87
CA PRO A 38 5.14 -8.83 -5.56
C PRO A 38 5.94 -9.23 -4.33
N ASN A 39 5.69 -10.46 -3.85
CA ASN A 39 6.50 -11.03 -2.79
C ASN A 39 7.96 -11.13 -3.23
N GLY A 40 8.88 -10.77 -2.34
CA GLY A 40 10.31 -10.70 -2.67
C GLY A 40 10.77 -9.44 -3.41
N ALA A 41 9.88 -8.50 -3.77
CA ALA A 41 10.26 -7.27 -4.47
C ALA A 41 11.15 -6.30 -3.66
N GLY A 42 11.29 -6.52 -2.34
CA GLY A 42 12.12 -5.68 -1.47
C GLY A 42 11.36 -4.76 -0.54
N LYS A 43 10.01 -4.82 -0.48
CA LYS A 43 9.16 -3.95 0.37
C LYS A 43 9.58 -3.93 1.84
N SER A 44 9.50 -5.08 2.51
CA SER A 44 9.85 -5.19 3.93
C SER A 44 11.34 -4.92 4.19
N THR A 45 12.22 -5.28 3.24
CA THR A 45 13.64 -4.96 3.35
C THR A 45 13.88 -3.46 3.30
N THR A 46 13.20 -2.74 2.41
CA THR A 46 13.26 -1.27 2.35
C THR A 46 12.78 -0.66 3.67
N ILE A 47 11.61 -1.05 4.18
CA ILE A 47 11.07 -0.56 5.46
C ILE A 47 12.04 -0.84 6.61
N ARG A 48 12.56 -2.08 6.74
CA ARG A 48 13.50 -2.46 7.81
C ARG A 48 14.83 -1.70 7.72
N THR A 49 15.28 -1.37 6.51
CA THR A 49 16.49 -0.55 6.31
C THR A 49 16.25 0.89 6.75
N LEU A 50 15.10 1.48 6.42
CA LEU A 50 14.72 2.82 6.83
C LEU A 50 14.59 2.96 8.36
N LEU A 51 14.12 1.92 9.02
CA LEU A 51 13.98 1.86 10.48
C LEU A 51 15.28 1.47 11.20
N ASN A 52 16.37 1.28 10.45
CA ASN A 52 17.66 0.83 10.98
C ASN A 52 17.57 -0.47 11.82
N PHE A 53 16.69 -1.39 11.41
CA PHE A 53 16.71 -2.78 11.88
C PHE A 53 17.75 -3.60 11.12
N ILE A 54 18.06 -3.17 9.90
CA ILE A 54 19.17 -3.66 9.08
C ILE A 54 19.90 -2.45 8.51
N PHE A 55 21.24 -2.47 8.53
CA PHE A 55 22.06 -1.38 7.99
C PHE A 55 22.00 -1.36 6.45
N PRO A 56 21.87 -0.18 5.82
CA PRO A 56 22.05 -0.05 4.38
C PRO A 56 23.46 -0.45 3.98
N THR A 57 23.62 -0.99 2.76
CA THR A 57 24.95 -1.28 2.18
C THR A 57 25.47 -0.08 1.39
N GLY A 58 24.58 0.84 0.99
CA GLY A 58 24.89 2.07 0.29
C GLY A 58 23.72 3.03 0.35
N GLY A 59 23.98 4.28 -0.02
CA GLY A 59 23.00 5.36 0.01
C GLY A 59 22.76 5.92 1.40
N SER A 60 21.78 6.80 1.52
CA SER A 60 21.38 7.48 2.77
C SER A 60 19.87 7.65 2.87
N GLY A 61 19.38 7.89 4.09
CA GLY A 61 17.97 8.21 4.28
C GLY A 61 17.75 9.15 5.45
N LYS A 62 16.66 9.90 5.38
CA LYS A 62 16.22 10.78 6.47
C LYS A 62 14.75 10.56 6.76
N ILE A 63 14.42 10.48 8.03
CA ILE A 63 13.03 10.48 8.54
C ILE A 63 12.88 11.69 9.44
N LEU A 64 11.87 12.54 9.19
CA LEU A 64 11.64 13.78 9.93
C LEU A 64 12.88 14.71 9.95
N GLY A 65 13.68 14.69 8.87
CA GLY A 65 14.94 15.41 8.76
C GLY A 65 16.14 14.75 9.46
N MET A 66 15.93 13.69 10.23
CA MET A 66 16.95 12.97 10.99
C MET A 66 17.53 11.80 10.17
N ASP A 67 18.85 11.58 10.29
CA ASP A 67 19.56 10.48 9.63
C ASP A 67 19.12 9.12 10.19
N ILE A 68 18.72 8.19 9.32
CA ILE A 68 18.14 6.89 9.70
C ILE A 68 19.11 5.99 10.49
N VAL A 69 20.41 6.18 10.35
CA VAL A 69 21.42 5.39 11.07
C VAL A 69 21.86 6.10 12.34
N LYS A 70 22.29 7.35 12.21
CA LYS A 70 22.90 8.12 13.32
C LYS A 70 21.88 8.55 14.39
N GLN A 71 20.63 8.82 13.99
CA GLN A 71 19.57 9.35 14.85
C GLN A 71 18.39 8.38 14.98
N SER A 72 18.62 7.08 14.75
CA SER A 72 17.60 6.03 14.74
C SER A 72 16.75 6.00 16.03
N LYS A 73 17.36 6.25 17.20
CA LYS A 73 16.66 6.28 18.49
C LYS A 73 15.63 7.42 18.56
N ASP A 74 15.99 8.61 18.09
CA ASP A 74 15.13 9.79 18.17
C ASP A 74 14.03 9.74 17.10
N ILE A 75 14.31 9.13 15.96
CA ILE A 75 13.31 8.79 14.94
C ILE A 75 12.24 7.88 15.56
N LYS A 76 12.63 6.78 16.20
CA LYS A 76 11.70 5.78 16.76
C LYS A 76 10.77 6.33 17.84
N LYS A 77 11.12 7.42 18.49
CA LYS A 77 10.23 8.13 19.43
C LYS A 77 9.10 8.89 18.77
N GLN A 78 9.23 9.22 17.49
CA GLN A 78 8.30 10.11 16.77
C GLN A 78 7.49 9.37 15.69
N ILE A 79 7.76 8.10 15.48
CA ILE A 79 7.10 7.28 14.46
C ILE A 79 6.33 6.13 15.10
N GLY A 80 5.24 5.72 14.47
CA GLY A 80 4.60 4.44 14.73
C GLY A 80 5.07 3.39 13.72
N TYR A 81 5.23 2.15 14.18
CA TYR A 81 5.63 1.05 13.29
C TYR A 81 4.80 -0.21 13.55
N VAL A 82 4.27 -0.80 12.48
CA VAL A 82 3.61 -2.11 12.51
C VAL A 82 4.39 -3.06 11.61
N PRO A 83 5.03 -4.11 12.16
CA PRO A 83 5.76 -5.09 11.37
C PRO A 83 4.82 -6.04 10.60
N SER A 84 5.32 -6.65 9.51
CA SER A 84 4.61 -7.70 8.77
C SER A 84 4.32 -8.92 9.66
N GLU A 85 5.33 -9.35 10.41
CA GLU A 85 5.21 -10.40 11.42
C GLU A 85 5.30 -9.81 12.81
N VAL A 86 4.26 -10.04 13.62
CA VAL A 86 4.17 -9.53 14.99
C VAL A 86 4.57 -10.63 15.96
N LYS A 87 5.55 -10.34 16.82
CA LYS A 87 6.00 -11.25 17.88
C LYS A 87 5.95 -10.54 19.23
N PHE A 88 5.32 -11.17 20.18
CA PHE A 88 5.21 -10.71 21.57
C PHE A 88 5.66 -11.81 22.52
N TYR A 89 5.90 -11.44 23.75
CA TYR A 89 6.09 -12.40 24.85
C TYR A 89 4.74 -13.03 25.19
N ASP A 90 4.65 -14.34 25.12
CA ASP A 90 3.39 -15.11 25.19
C ASP A 90 2.64 -14.96 26.53
N GLU A 91 3.35 -14.86 27.64
CA GLU A 91 2.78 -14.82 28.99
C GLU A 91 2.21 -13.46 29.41
N ILE A 92 2.47 -12.39 28.67
CA ILE A 92 2.06 -11.03 29.03
C ILE A 92 0.63 -10.76 28.58
N LYS A 93 -0.17 -10.09 29.40
CA LYS A 93 -1.51 -9.62 29.01
C LYS A 93 -1.43 -8.45 28.06
N VAL A 94 -2.43 -8.31 27.19
CA VAL A 94 -2.53 -7.21 26.22
C VAL A 94 -2.48 -5.86 26.91
N LYS A 95 -3.27 -5.66 27.97
CA LYS A 95 -3.27 -4.41 28.74
C LYS A 95 -1.90 -4.01 29.29
N ASP A 96 -1.11 -4.98 29.74
CA ASP A 96 0.22 -4.72 30.32
C ASP A 96 1.21 -4.31 29.23
N ILE A 97 1.14 -4.93 28.04
CA ILE A 97 1.94 -4.53 26.88
C ILE A 97 1.61 -3.10 26.44
N ILE A 98 0.31 -2.75 26.36
CA ILE A 98 -0.09 -1.40 25.96
C ILE A 98 0.30 -0.39 27.03
N LYS A 99 0.09 -0.68 28.31
CA LYS A 99 0.53 0.17 29.42
C LYS A 99 2.04 0.40 29.38
N TYR A 100 2.82 -0.65 29.14
CA TYR A 100 4.26 -0.54 28.95
C TYR A 100 4.62 0.34 27.76
N SER A 101 3.93 0.19 26.63
CA SER A 101 4.14 1.04 25.46
C SER A 101 3.81 2.51 25.74
N CYS A 102 2.72 2.79 26.47
CA CYS A 102 2.35 4.14 26.88
C CYS A 102 3.44 4.80 27.74
N SER A 103 4.18 4.03 28.56
CA SER A 103 5.21 4.57 29.45
C SER A 103 6.43 5.19 28.73
N PHE A 104 6.57 4.97 27.42
CA PHE A 104 7.62 5.60 26.61
C PHE A 104 7.26 6.99 26.08
N TYR A 105 6.01 7.41 26.24
CA TYR A 105 5.49 8.65 25.67
C TYR A 105 4.79 9.48 26.72
N ASP A 106 4.96 10.80 26.66
CA ASP A 106 4.26 11.75 27.51
C ASP A 106 2.89 12.11 26.91
N GLY A 107 1.92 12.45 27.76
CA GLY A 107 0.64 13.00 27.35
C GLY A 107 -0.32 12.01 26.66
N ILE A 108 -0.17 10.72 26.90
CA ILE A 108 -1.11 9.71 26.39
C ILE A 108 -2.47 9.89 27.07
N ASN A 109 -3.52 10.06 26.25
CA ASN A 109 -4.90 10.10 26.73
C ASN A 109 -5.48 8.69 26.76
N GLN A 110 -5.90 8.21 27.94
CA GLN A 110 -6.47 6.87 28.10
C GLN A 110 -7.77 6.69 27.29
N GLU A 111 -8.61 7.71 27.19
CA GLU A 111 -9.84 7.63 26.37
C GLU A 111 -9.54 7.36 24.87
N ASP A 112 -8.44 7.90 24.35
CA ASP A 112 -8.04 7.63 22.96
C ASP A 112 -7.54 6.20 22.81
N VAL A 113 -6.87 5.65 23.82
CA VAL A 113 -6.44 4.23 23.83
C VAL A 113 -7.65 3.30 23.89
N ASP A 114 -8.63 3.61 24.74
CA ASP A 114 -9.85 2.80 24.89
C ASP A 114 -10.68 2.80 23.60
N LYS A 115 -10.78 3.94 22.90
CA LYS A 115 -11.40 4.01 21.57
C LYS A 115 -10.70 3.13 20.52
N LEU A 116 -9.37 2.99 20.59
CA LEU A 116 -8.63 2.09 19.70
C LEU A 116 -8.94 0.62 20.02
N TYR A 117 -9.10 0.27 21.32
CA TYR A 117 -9.50 -1.09 21.69
C TYR A 117 -10.89 -1.43 21.15
N GLU A 118 -11.86 -0.53 21.33
CA GLU A 118 -13.22 -0.73 20.83
C GLU A 118 -13.25 -0.87 19.30
N LEU A 119 -12.59 0.05 18.59
CA LEU A 119 -12.62 0.10 17.14
C LEU A 119 -11.97 -1.14 16.49
N LEU A 120 -10.88 -1.64 17.07
CA LEU A 120 -10.15 -2.80 16.57
C LEU A 120 -10.60 -4.12 17.24
N GLU A 121 -11.57 -4.05 18.17
CA GLU A 121 -12.06 -5.22 18.90
C GLU A 121 -10.90 -5.97 19.60
N VAL A 122 -10.12 -5.23 20.41
CA VAL A 122 -8.98 -5.79 21.15
C VAL A 122 -9.41 -6.23 22.52
N ASP A 123 -9.27 -7.53 22.83
CA ASP A 123 -9.53 -8.08 24.17
C ASP A 123 -8.28 -7.87 25.05
N VAL A 124 -8.37 -6.87 25.94
CA VAL A 124 -7.25 -6.42 26.78
C VAL A 124 -6.92 -7.37 27.94
N GLU A 125 -7.85 -8.24 28.32
CA GLU A 125 -7.66 -9.18 29.44
C GLU A 125 -6.93 -10.45 29.06
N LYS A 126 -6.92 -10.80 27.75
CA LYS A 126 -6.23 -11.98 27.24
C LYS A 126 -4.71 -11.86 27.32
N ARG A 127 -4.06 -13.02 27.44
CA ARG A 127 -2.61 -13.15 27.24
C ARG A 127 -2.29 -13.19 25.75
N MET A 128 -1.08 -12.79 25.39
CA MET A 128 -0.64 -12.81 24.00
C MET A 128 -0.64 -14.23 23.40
N SER A 129 -0.39 -15.26 24.19
CA SER A 129 -0.48 -16.69 23.77
C SER A 129 -1.87 -17.10 23.33
N GLU A 130 -2.92 -16.47 23.87
CA GLU A 130 -4.33 -16.80 23.57
C GLU A 130 -4.83 -16.11 22.28
N LEU A 131 -4.03 -15.21 21.70
CA LEU A 131 -4.43 -14.43 20.53
C LEU A 131 -4.02 -15.09 19.22
N SER A 132 -4.92 -15.04 18.23
CA SER A 132 -4.59 -15.32 16.83
C SER A 132 -3.57 -14.31 16.29
N LEU A 133 -2.93 -14.63 15.16
CA LEU A 133 -2.01 -13.69 14.48
C LEU A 133 -2.69 -12.35 14.15
N GLY A 134 -3.95 -12.38 13.69
CA GLY A 134 -4.73 -11.18 13.42
C GLY A 134 -4.97 -10.34 14.68
N ASN A 135 -5.32 -10.97 15.81
CA ASN A 135 -5.50 -10.24 17.06
C ASN A 135 -4.17 -9.70 17.62
N LYS A 136 -3.05 -10.40 17.47
CA LYS A 136 -1.71 -9.87 17.77
C LYS A 136 -1.39 -8.64 16.89
N LYS A 137 -1.81 -8.67 15.63
CA LYS A 137 -1.64 -7.53 14.70
C LYS A 137 -2.43 -6.31 15.16
N LYS A 138 -3.69 -6.49 15.63
CA LYS A 138 -4.50 -5.40 16.19
C LYS A 138 -3.78 -4.73 17.37
N VAL A 139 -3.17 -5.51 18.27
CA VAL A 139 -2.38 -4.97 19.40
C VAL A 139 -1.20 -4.13 18.89
N ALA A 140 -0.46 -4.60 17.89
CA ALA A 140 0.64 -3.84 17.29
C ALA A 140 0.17 -2.54 16.63
N ILE A 141 -1.01 -2.53 16.01
CA ILE A 141 -1.62 -1.33 15.44
C ILE A 141 -1.97 -0.33 16.53
N VAL A 142 -2.56 -0.76 17.64
CA VAL A 142 -2.81 0.10 18.82
C VAL A 142 -1.51 0.72 19.31
N GLN A 143 -0.45 -0.08 19.56
CA GLN A 143 0.85 0.42 19.99
C GLN A 143 1.44 1.48 19.06
N ALA A 144 1.27 1.31 17.75
CA ALA A 144 1.78 2.26 16.77
C ALA A 144 1.03 3.59 16.72
N LEU A 145 -0.23 3.62 17.19
CA LEU A 145 -1.12 4.79 17.11
C LEU A 145 -1.29 5.56 18.42
N ILE A 146 -1.04 4.94 19.58
CA ILE A 146 -1.33 5.53 20.91
C ILE A 146 -0.70 6.91 21.13
N HIS A 147 0.48 7.16 20.58
CA HIS A 147 1.24 8.40 20.77
C HIS A 147 1.06 9.41 19.62
N LYS A 148 0.07 9.19 18.72
CA LYS A 148 -0.26 10.07 17.59
C LYS A 148 0.99 10.46 16.77
N PRO A 149 1.68 9.48 16.15
CA PRO A 149 2.97 9.70 15.53
C PRO A 149 2.91 10.68 14.36
N ARG A 150 3.99 11.40 14.09
CA ARG A 150 4.11 12.26 12.90
C ARG A 150 4.24 11.47 11.59
N LEU A 151 4.79 10.27 11.66
CA LEU A 151 4.92 9.32 10.56
C LEU A 151 4.56 7.92 11.05
N LEU A 152 3.66 7.26 10.34
CA LEU A 152 3.27 5.89 10.58
C LEU A 152 3.80 5.02 9.44
N ILE A 153 4.57 3.99 9.78
CA ILE A 153 5.13 3.02 8.83
C ILE A 153 4.54 1.65 9.13
N LEU A 154 3.89 1.03 8.12
CA LEU A 154 3.26 -0.28 8.32
C LEU A 154 3.72 -1.25 7.22
N ASP A 155 4.17 -2.42 7.64
CA ASP A 155 4.60 -3.48 6.74
C ASP A 155 3.50 -4.53 6.63
N GLU A 156 2.77 -4.53 5.50
CA GLU A 156 1.62 -5.39 5.22
C GLU A 156 0.59 -5.43 6.37
N PRO A 157 -0.01 -4.29 6.75
CA PRO A 157 -0.79 -4.16 7.97
C PRO A 157 -2.10 -4.95 7.96
N THR A 158 -2.64 -5.29 6.80
CA THR A 158 -3.92 -6.00 6.63
C THR A 158 -3.79 -7.52 6.69
N ASN A 159 -2.56 -8.04 6.57
CA ASN A 159 -2.35 -9.48 6.59
C ASN A 159 -2.81 -10.13 7.89
N GLY A 160 -3.71 -11.10 7.77
CA GLY A 160 -4.28 -11.84 8.89
C GLY A 160 -5.44 -11.15 9.61
N LEU A 161 -5.85 -9.96 9.13
CA LEU A 161 -7.06 -9.28 9.60
C LEU A 161 -8.27 -9.70 8.77
N ASP A 162 -9.43 -9.79 9.41
CA ASP A 162 -10.70 -9.97 8.71
C ASP A 162 -11.11 -8.69 7.94
N PRO A 163 -11.98 -8.80 6.90
CA PRO A 163 -12.32 -7.67 6.03
C PRO A 163 -12.91 -6.45 6.77
N LEU A 164 -13.66 -6.68 7.85
CA LEU A 164 -14.25 -5.59 8.62
C LEU A 164 -13.17 -4.78 9.35
N ILE A 165 -12.24 -5.48 9.99
CA ILE A 165 -11.12 -4.83 10.69
C ILE A 165 -10.15 -4.16 9.70
N GLN A 166 -9.93 -4.75 8.52
CA GLN A 166 -9.15 -4.09 7.45
C GLN A 166 -9.77 -2.73 7.09
N LYS A 167 -11.09 -2.68 6.87
CA LYS A 167 -11.80 -1.44 6.57
C LYS A 167 -11.64 -0.41 7.70
N ARG A 168 -11.87 -0.83 8.96
CA ARG A 168 -11.70 0.05 10.13
C ARG A 168 -10.26 0.57 10.28
N LEU A 169 -9.26 -0.27 10.00
CA LEU A 169 -7.86 0.15 9.98
C LEU A 169 -7.65 1.28 8.96
N PHE A 170 -8.10 1.13 7.74
CA PHE A 170 -7.93 2.18 6.73
C PHE A 170 -8.70 3.46 7.06
N GLU A 171 -9.88 3.37 7.67
CA GLU A 171 -10.61 4.53 8.18
C GLU A 171 -9.81 5.25 9.28
N LEU A 172 -9.17 4.49 10.19
CA LEU A 172 -8.24 5.01 11.19
C LEU A 172 -7.04 5.71 10.55
N LEU A 173 -6.40 5.08 9.57
CA LEU A 173 -5.25 5.66 8.86
C LEU A 173 -5.63 6.96 8.14
N LYS A 174 -6.79 7.00 7.46
CA LYS A 174 -7.31 8.22 6.84
C LYS A 174 -7.61 9.31 7.87
N LYS A 175 -8.16 8.95 9.04
CA LYS A 175 -8.40 9.91 10.12
C LYS A 175 -7.09 10.48 10.64
N ALA A 176 -6.11 9.63 10.99
CA ALA A 176 -4.80 10.07 11.45
C ALA A 176 -4.09 10.95 10.39
N ASN A 177 -4.23 10.60 9.11
CA ASN A 177 -3.66 11.38 8.02
C ASN A 177 -4.30 12.78 7.92
N LYS A 178 -5.62 12.91 8.04
CA LYS A 178 -6.32 14.21 8.10
C LYS A 178 -5.91 15.05 9.31
N GLU A 179 -5.52 14.41 10.40
CA GLU A 179 -4.99 15.05 11.61
C GLU A 179 -3.49 15.41 11.49
N GLY A 180 -2.86 15.13 10.35
CA GLY A 180 -1.49 15.54 10.01
C GLY A 180 -0.44 14.43 10.05
N THR A 181 -0.80 13.19 10.41
CA THR A 181 0.10 12.04 10.34
C THR A 181 0.39 11.69 8.89
N THR A 182 1.66 11.53 8.54
CA THR A 182 2.06 10.94 7.25
C THR A 182 1.99 9.42 7.37
N VAL A 183 1.44 8.74 6.36
CA VAL A 183 1.28 7.28 6.38
C VAL A 183 2.02 6.66 5.21
N PHE A 184 2.94 5.75 5.52
CA PHE A 184 3.67 4.95 4.55
C PHE A 184 3.48 3.46 4.87
N PHE A 185 2.91 2.69 3.96
CA PHE A 185 2.72 1.26 4.19
C PHE A 185 3.06 0.42 2.96
N SER A 186 3.43 -0.83 3.19
CA SER A 186 3.56 -1.81 2.11
C SER A 186 2.26 -2.60 1.95
N SER A 187 1.91 -2.92 0.70
CA SER A 187 0.81 -3.83 0.38
C SER A 187 1.09 -4.60 -0.91
N HIS A 188 0.46 -5.74 -1.05
CA HIS A 188 0.32 -6.45 -2.32
C HIS A 188 -1.14 -6.46 -2.82
N ASN A 189 -2.06 -5.88 -2.05
CA ASN A 189 -3.48 -5.76 -2.40
C ASN A 189 -3.74 -4.40 -3.08
N LEU A 190 -3.91 -4.42 -4.39
CA LEU A 190 -4.11 -3.21 -5.19
C LEU A 190 -5.46 -2.54 -4.94
N VAL A 191 -6.50 -3.32 -4.62
CA VAL A 191 -7.84 -2.78 -4.32
C VAL A 191 -7.82 -1.90 -3.06
N GLU A 192 -7.10 -2.32 -2.01
CA GLU A 192 -6.92 -1.51 -0.81
C GLU A 192 -6.22 -0.19 -1.15
N VAL A 193 -5.15 -0.28 -1.93
CA VAL A 193 -4.33 0.87 -2.30
C VAL A 193 -5.15 1.87 -3.11
N GLU A 194 -5.93 1.40 -4.09
CA GLU A 194 -6.78 2.23 -4.95
C GLU A 194 -7.82 3.03 -4.14
N ASN A 195 -8.42 2.38 -3.14
CA ASN A 195 -9.48 2.99 -2.34
C ASN A 195 -8.99 3.96 -1.26
N PHE A 196 -7.73 3.83 -0.83
CA PHE A 196 -7.30 4.50 0.41
C PHE A 196 -6.10 5.43 0.25
N CYS A 197 -5.27 5.29 -0.79
CA CYS A 197 -4.05 6.06 -0.93
C CYS A 197 -4.19 7.31 -1.80
N ASP A 198 -3.31 8.27 -1.57
CA ASP A 198 -3.12 9.43 -2.46
C ASP A 198 -2.10 9.10 -3.55
N ARG A 199 -1.07 8.33 -3.16
CA ARG A 199 0.09 7.98 -4.00
C ARG A 199 0.46 6.51 -3.86
N VAL A 200 1.11 6.00 -4.89
CA VAL A 200 1.63 4.64 -4.93
C VAL A 200 3.04 4.65 -5.47
N ALA A 201 3.96 4.02 -4.77
CA ALA A 201 5.29 3.69 -5.27
C ALA A 201 5.35 2.20 -5.64
N VAL A 202 5.77 1.89 -6.84
CA VAL A 202 5.88 0.52 -7.36
C VAL A 202 7.31 0.04 -7.22
N ILE A 203 7.51 -1.06 -6.49
CA ILE A 203 8.83 -1.67 -6.34
C ILE A 203 8.89 -3.03 -7.05
N LYS A 204 9.94 -3.25 -7.83
CA LYS A 204 10.25 -4.52 -8.50
C LYS A 204 11.75 -4.78 -8.42
N GLU A 205 12.15 -5.99 -8.04
CA GLU A 205 13.56 -6.40 -7.94
C GLU A 205 14.43 -5.41 -7.13
N GLY A 206 13.84 -4.90 -6.03
CA GLY A 206 14.51 -3.95 -5.14
C GLY A 206 14.61 -2.51 -5.66
N LYS A 207 13.97 -2.14 -6.77
CA LYS A 207 14.00 -0.79 -7.37
C LYS A 207 12.60 -0.19 -7.40
N ILE A 208 12.52 1.12 -7.15
CA ILE A 208 11.29 1.86 -7.46
C ILE A 208 11.25 2.03 -8.98
N ILE A 209 10.21 1.49 -9.60
CA ILE A 209 10.03 1.57 -11.06
C ILE A 209 9.09 2.70 -11.46
N ASP A 210 8.19 3.11 -10.56
CA ASP A 210 7.31 4.25 -10.77
C ASP A 210 6.77 4.80 -9.44
N THR A 211 6.33 6.06 -9.45
CA THR A 211 5.59 6.68 -8.35
C THR A 211 4.43 7.49 -8.92
N VAL A 212 3.22 7.08 -8.61
CA VAL A 212 2.00 7.56 -9.25
C VAL A 212 1.09 8.25 -8.24
N VAL A 213 0.48 9.36 -8.64
CA VAL A 213 -0.63 10.01 -7.93
C VAL A 213 -1.94 9.42 -8.44
N LEU A 214 -2.71 8.78 -7.56
CA LEU A 214 -3.91 8.03 -7.95
C LEU A 214 -4.99 8.90 -8.59
N GLU A 215 -5.20 10.11 -8.10
CA GLU A 215 -6.14 11.06 -8.71
C GLU A 215 -5.82 11.37 -10.20
N LYS A 216 -4.53 11.39 -10.54
CA LYS A 216 -4.11 11.61 -11.93
C LYS A 216 -4.32 10.38 -12.81
N LEU A 217 -4.23 9.19 -12.24
CA LEU A 217 -4.54 7.94 -12.94
C LEU A 217 -6.03 7.86 -13.27
N ALA A 218 -6.89 8.09 -12.30
CA ALA A 218 -8.33 8.06 -12.48
C ALA A 218 -8.81 9.04 -13.60
N LYS A 219 -8.19 10.22 -13.68
CA LYS A 219 -8.51 11.22 -14.72
C LYS A 219 -7.99 10.86 -16.14
N LYS A 220 -7.01 9.98 -16.25
CA LYS A 220 -6.40 9.56 -17.52
C LYS A 220 -6.78 8.14 -17.94
N ALA A 221 -7.46 7.40 -17.07
CA ALA A 221 -7.78 6.01 -17.32
C ALA A 221 -8.70 5.88 -18.54
N ALA A 222 -8.23 5.13 -19.54
CA ALA A 222 -9.09 4.62 -20.59
C ALA A 222 -10.14 3.68 -19.95
N LEU A 223 -11.30 3.59 -20.55
CA LEU A 223 -12.28 2.59 -20.14
C LEU A 223 -11.82 1.21 -20.60
N LYS A 224 -11.99 0.22 -19.75
CA LYS A 224 -11.83 -1.18 -20.10
C LYS A 224 -13.16 -1.74 -20.58
N ILE A 225 -13.19 -2.20 -21.80
CA ILE A 225 -14.38 -2.76 -22.44
C ILE A 225 -14.19 -4.27 -22.60
N VAL A 226 -15.16 -5.05 -22.11
CA VAL A 226 -15.27 -6.48 -22.42
C VAL A 226 -16.47 -6.66 -23.31
N LEU A 227 -16.23 -7.10 -24.54
CA LEU A 227 -17.22 -7.23 -25.60
C LEU A 227 -17.25 -8.65 -26.14
N SER A 228 -18.40 -9.32 -26.08
CA SER A 228 -18.61 -10.59 -26.78
C SER A 228 -19.57 -10.39 -27.95
N CYS A 229 -19.05 -10.55 -29.17
CA CYS A 229 -19.79 -10.44 -30.40
C CYS A 229 -19.17 -11.33 -31.48
N LYS A 230 -20.01 -12.03 -32.27
CA LYS A 230 -19.55 -12.90 -33.35
C LYS A 230 -19.21 -12.13 -34.65
N GLU A 231 -19.77 -10.95 -34.79
CA GLU A 231 -19.69 -10.14 -36.01
C GLU A 231 -18.55 -9.11 -35.97
N ILE A 232 -17.95 -8.91 -34.80
CA ILE A 232 -16.88 -7.93 -34.60
C ILE A 232 -15.52 -8.64 -34.64
N ASN A 233 -14.56 -8.00 -35.31
CA ASN A 233 -13.17 -8.40 -35.34
C ASN A 233 -12.26 -7.29 -34.79
N GLU A 234 -10.95 -7.53 -34.75
CA GLU A 234 -9.98 -6.55 -34.20
C GLU A 234 -9.88 -5.27 -35.05
N GLU A 235 -10.14 -5.35 -36.36
CA GLU A 235 -10.13 -4.20 -37.29
C GLU A 235 -11.27 -3.24 -36.93
N ILE A 236 -12.47 -3.77 -36.74
CA ILE A 236 -13.64 -2.99 -36.31
C ILE A 236 -13.39 -2.33 -34.95
N ILE A 237 -12.77 -3.03 -33.98
CA ILE A 237 -12.45 -2.45 -32.70
C ILE A 237 -11.47 -1.27 -32.86
N LYS A 238 -10.47 -1.38 -33.70
CA LYS A 238 -9.55 -0.28 -34.02
C LYS A 238 -10.25 0.89 -34.72
N GLU A 239 -11.16 0.64 -35.66
CA GLU A 239 -11.94 1.67 -36.33
C GLU A 239 -12.87 2.45 -35.38
N ILE A 240 -13.44 1.79 -34.41
CA ILE A 240 -14.23 2.48 -33.38
C ILE A 240 -13.35 3.25 -32.35
N GLY A 241 -12.03 3.10 -32.41
CA GLY A 241 -11.07 3.78 -31.55
C GLY A 241 -10.64 2.97 -30.32
N GLY A 242 -10.87 1.65 -30.34
CA GLY A 242 -10.45 0.73 -29.28
C GLY A 242 -9.02 0.22 -29.50
N GLN A 243 -8.30 0.01 -28.39
CA GLN A 243 -6.99 -0.65 -28.38
C GLN A 243 -7.13 -2.04 -27.76
N VAL A 244 -7.03 -3.10 -28.56
CA VAL A 244 -7.20 -4.48 -28.11
C VAL A 244 -6.08 -4.88 -27.15
N ILE A 245 -6.47 -5.44 -26.00
CA ILE A 245 -5.58 -6.00 -24.97
C ILE A 245 -5.51 -7.51 -25.15
N SER A 246 -6.67 -8.18 -25.20
CA SER A 246 -6.75 -9.63 -25.36
C SER A 246 -7.98 -10.04 -26.17
N LYS A 247 -7.90 -11.26 -26.72
CA LYS A 247 -8.97 -11.89 -27.49
C LYS A 247 -9.05 -13.36 -27.14
N GLU A 248 -10.25 -13.80 -26.76
CA GLU A 248 -10.56 -15.21 -26.56
C GLU A 248 -11.83 -15.56 -27.34
N LYS A 249 -11.70 -16.40 -28.38
CA LYS A 249 -12.82 -16.77 -29.30
C LYS A 249 -13.55 -15.51 -29.82
N ASN A 250 -14.74 -15.23 -29.29
CA ASN A 250 -15.61 -14.11 -29.68
C ASN A 250 -15.67 -13.01 -28.59
N GLU A 251 -14.83 -13.09 -27.56
CA GLU A 251 -14.71 -12.09 -26.51
C GLU A 251 -13.45 -11.27 -26.72
N PHE A 252 -13.61 -9.96 -26.73
CA PHE A 252 -12.53 -8.99 -26.85
C PHE A 252 -12.45 -8.16 -25.56
N VAL A 253 -11.25 -7.94 -25.06
CA VAL A 253 -10.95 -6.96 -24.03
C VAL A 253 -10.12 -5.86 -24.68
N PHE A 254 -10.57 -4.62 -24.58
CA PHE A 254 -9.88 -3.49 -25.19
C PHE A 254 -10.02 -2.21 -24.36
N ASN A 255 -9.03 -1.32 -24.49
CA ASN A 255 -9.07 0.02 -23.92
C ASN A 255 -9.79 0.98 -24.86
N TYR A 256 -10.56 1.91 -24.26
CA TYR A 256 -11.30 2.92 -25.00
C TYR A 256 -11.21 4.26 -24.27
N SER A 257 -10.70 5.30 -24.95
CA SER A 257 -10.45 6.62 -24.37
C SER A 257 -11.38 7.72 -24.84
N ASN A 258 -12.34 7.37 -25.75
CA ASN A 258 -13.27 8.34 -26.30
C ASN A 258 -14.62 8.29 -25.57
N ASP A 259 -15.58 9.07 -26.03
CA ASP A 259 -16.93 9.17 -25.47
C ASP A 259 -17.71 7.87 -25.52
N VAL A 260 -18.32 7.48 -24.38
CA VAL A 260 -19.08 6.23 -24.22
C VAL A 260 -20.33 6.22 -25.11
N ASP A 261 -21.01 7.35 -25.27
CA ASP A 261 -22.20 7.45 -26.13
C ASP A 261 -21.86 7.13 -27.60
N SER A 262 -20.72 7.62 -28.08
CA SER A 262 -20.15 7.27 -29.38
C SER A 262 -19.88 5.78 -29.51
N LEU A 263 -19.33 5.15 -28.48
CA LEU A 263 -19.07 3.70 -28.47
C LEU A 263 -20.39 2.93 -28.59
N ILE A 264 -21.38 3.26 -27.76
CA ILE A 264 -22.67 2.57 -27.74
C ILE A 264 -23.37 2.71 -29.11
N LYS A 265 -23.38 3.92 -29.71
CA LYS A 265 -23.95 4.14 -31.04
C LYS A 265 -23.29 3.29 -32.14
N LYS A 266 -21.96 3.19 -32.13
CA LYS A 266 -21.23 2.34 -33.09
C LYS A 266 -21.52 0.85 -32.88
N LEU A 267 -21.58 0.42 -31.60
CA LEU A 267 -21.84 -0.95 -31.22
C LEU A 267 -23.30 -1.38 -31.46
N SER A 268 -24.26 -0.45 -31.53
CA SER A 268 -25.68 -0.74 -31.75
C SER A 268 -26.00 -1.40 -33.11
N ALA A 269 -25.08 -1.31 -34.06
CA ALA A 269 -25.20 -1.98 -35.39
C ALA A 269 -24.94 -3.50 -35.32
N TYR A 270 -24.45 -4.03 -34.20
CA TYR A 270 -24.04 -5.43 -34.07
C TYR A 270 -24.86 -6.17 -32.99
N LYS A 271 -25.00 -7.48 -33.19
CA LYS A 271 -25.68 -8.34 -32.19
C LYS A 271 -24.74 -8.73 -31.07
N ILE A 272 -24.76 -7.92 -29.98
CA ILE A 272 -23.90 -8.09 -28.85
C ILE A 272 -24.51 -9.09 -27.84
N SER A 273 -23.72 -10.05 -27.39
CA SER A 273 -24.08 -11.01 -26.34
C SER A 273 -23.61 -10.62 -24.95
N LYS A 274 -22.52 -9.86 -24.84
CA LYS A 274 -21.99 -9.33 -23.58
C LYS A 274 -21.31 -8.00 -23.84
N LEU A 275 -21.62 -7.00 -23.02
CA LEU A 275 -20.90 -5.71 -22.98
C LEU A 275 -20.74 -5.31 -21.51
N LEU A 276 -19.48 -5.14 -21.10
CA LEU A 276 -19.11 -4.60 -19.82
C LEU A 276 -18.22 -3.39 -20.07
N ILE A 277 -18.58 -2.26 -19.51
CA ILE A 277 -17.82 -1.01 -19.53
C ILE A 277 -17.41 -0.71 -18.09
N SER A 278 -16.12 -0.67 -17.83
CA SER A 278 -15.57 -0.38 -16.51
C SER A 278 -14.41 0.59 -16.62
N GLU A 279 -14.12 1.29 -15.54
CA GLU A 279 -12.86 2.02 -15.43
C GLU A 279 -11.70 1.03 -15.37
N GLN A 280 -10.53 1.43 -15.86
CA GLN A 280 -9.31 0.65 -15.65
C GLN A 280 -8.97 0.65 -14.17
N THR A 281 -8.72 -0.53 -13.62
CA THR A 281 -8.24 -0.70 -12.25
C THR A 281 -6.74 -0.41 -12.15
N LEU A 282 -6.26 -0.15 -10.94
CA LEU A 282 -4.82 -0.13 -10.69
C LEU A 282 -4.17 -1.45 -11.12
N GLU A 283 -4.85 -2.57 -10.92
CA GLU A 283 -4.36 -3.88 -11.34
C GLU A 283 -4.08 -3.94 -12.84
N ASP A 284 -4.99 -3.43 -13.66
CA ASP A 284 -4.80 -3.36 -15.12
C ASP A 284 -3.58 -2.50 -15.50
N THR A 285 -3.38 -1.40 -14.79
CA THR A 285 -2.23 -0.51 -15.01
C THR A 285 -0.93 -1.17 -14.56
N PHE A 286 -0.92 -1.85 -13.41
CA PHE A 286 0.29 -2.45 -12.85
C PHE A 286 0.67 -3.79 -13.45
N MET A 287 -0.28 -4.58 -13.97
CA MET A 287 0.04 -5.79 -14.74
C MET A 287 0.96 -5.45 -15.92
N ASN A 288 0.75 -4.33 -16.58
CA ASN A 288 1.66 -3.85 -17.63
C ASN A 288 3.11 -3.65 -17.17
N TYR A 289 3.33 -3.19 -15.92
CA TYR A 289 4.69 -3.05 -15.34
C TYR A 289 5.33 -4.39 -15.02
N TYR A 290 4.52 -5.43 -14.75
CA TYR A 290 5.03 -6.77 -14.45
C TYR A 290 5.25 -7.60 -15.72
N GLU A 291 4.38 -7.48 -16.74
CA GLU A 291 4.44 -8.23 -17.99
C GLU A 291 5.43 -7.65 -19.00
N SER A 292 5.59 -6.32 -19.06
CA SER A 292 6.40 -5.64 -20.11
C SER A 292 7.91 -5.86 -20.02
N LYS A 293 8.43 -6.70 -19.10
CA LYS A 293 9.85 -7.09 -19.00
C LYS A 293 10.08 -8.60 -18.83
N GLY A 294 9.13 -9.41 -19.26
CA GLY A 294 9.25 -10.88 -19.29
C GLY A 294 9.83 -11.44 -20.59
N VAL A 295 10.39 -10.60 -21.47
CA VAL A 295 11.09 -11.05 -22.68
C VAL A 295 12.51 -10.50 -22.65
N ARG A 296 13.40 -11.24 -21.99
CA ARG A 296 14.78 -11.50 -22.39
C ARG A 296 15.37 -12.58 -21.50
#